data_1b85e56a997facd0d686d1545818748c
#
_entry.id   1b85e56a997facd0d686d1545818748c
#
_cell.length_a   1.000
_cell.length_b   1.000
_cell.length_c   1.000
_cell.angle_alpha   90.00
_cell.angle_beta   90.00
_cell.angle_gamma   90.00
#
_symmetry.space_group_name_H-M   'P 1'
#
loop_
_entity.id
_entity.type
_entity.pdbx_description
1 polymer ?
#
loop_
_entity_poly.entity_id
_entity_poly.type
_entity_poly.pdbx_seq_one_letter_code
_entity_poly.pdbx_strand_id
1 'polypeptide(L)'
;MKFGLKDESLRVRHFVTELTGGTGVASLGLHKALVRRGVESRLHYRFGSSNASQVTLDQRHCSRFWRLWGRYVISRRWRQQNPERGIFIHSRWIYPSRLHNFGPTPDVVNLHLVFRWLDLSSFLSSIPEGLPVVWSLHDLHPVTGGCIHPIDCQHFTVHCHDCPNLKRPRKRDCSWHEFNLKDRLYRGLNLHIVGNSEWTTAQARRSALMRHARSFQTIPPGLDTEQFTCVEKSCARQALGVASKKFVVGFCCPDLSDPNKGALMLLESLRALAAEIEMTLLVVGSGKLPAVDGKFEVIKLGTIHSPRLQSVFYSACDVFAVPSRIESFGLTALEAMACGTPVVAFRTGGLTELLVHEETGLLADLAAGAPSLFETLSWMIHHPSERQNMGRAARLRVEREFGASLLAQRYAELYQSLTASTHLGDGRS
;
A
#
# COMPACT_ATOMS: atom_id res chain seq x y z
N MET A 1 45.30 18.55 -7.61
CA MET A 1 44.15 19.46 -7.50
C MET A 1 42.93 18.68 -7.02
N LYS A 2 42.57 18.82 -5.75
CA LYS A 2 41.32 18.23 -5.22
C LYS A 2 40.21 19.16 -5.63
N PHE A 3 39.41 18.79 -6.61
CA PHE A 3 38.11 19.39 -6.82
C PHE A 3 37.23 18.97 -5.65
N GLY A 4 36.99 19.89 -4.73
CA GLY A 4 36.02 19.76 -3.68
C GLY A 4 34.61 19.85 -4.30
N LEU A 5 34.03 18.69 -4.62
CA LEU A 5 32.61 18.57 -4.77
C LEU A 5 32.01 18.92 -3.40
N LYS A 6 31.29 20.02 -3.30
CA LYS A 6 30.39 20.29 -2.17
C LYS A 6 29.44 19.10 -2.11
N ASP A 7 29.56 18.34 -1.05
CA ASP A 7 28.65 17.24 -0.70
C ASP A 7 27.31 17.89 -0.27
N GLU A 8 26.59 18.47 -1.24
CA GLU A 8 25.22 18.94 -0.98
C GLU A 8 24.37 17.70 -0.84
N SER A 9 23.93 17.45 0.38
CA SER A 9 23.08 16.30 0.68
C SER A 9 21.82 16.33 -0.19
N LEU A 10 21.54 15.24 -0.90
CA LEU A 10 20.38 15.05 -1.77
C LEU A 10 19.08 15.39 -1.00
N ARG A 11 18.31 16.37 -1.51
CA ARG A 11 17.08 16.88 -0.90
C ARG A 11 15.86 16.25 -1.56
N VAL A 12 15.09 15.48 -0.81
CA VAL A 12 13.89 14.80 -1.31
C VAL A 12 12.66 15.27 -0.53
N ARG A 13 11.57 15.56 -1.24
CA ARG A 13 10.28 15.82 -0.64
C ARG A 13 9.27 14.77 -0.99
N HIS A 14 8.74 14.12 0.04
CA HIS A 14 7.70 13.13 -0.03
C HIS A 14 6.34 13.77 0.29
N PHE A 15 5.31 13.33 -0.44
CA PHE A 15 3.94 13.77 -0.24
C PHE A 15 3.02 12.55 -0.09
N VAL A 16 2.33 12.46 1.04
CA VAL A 16 1.35 11.41 1.34
C VAL A 16 0.14 12.01 2.05
N THR A 17 -1.07 11.67 1.63
CA THR A 17 -2.29 12.24 2.24
C THR A 17 -2.43 11.87 3.70
N GLU A 18 -2.12 10.64 4.06
CA GLU A 18 -2.41 10.07 5.37
C GLU A 18 -1.24 9.21 5.85
N LEU A 19 -0.88 9.33 7.13
CA LEU A 19 0.19 8.51 7.74
C LEU A 19 -0.30 7.16 8.28
N THR A 20 -1.61 6.95 8.28
CA THR A 20 -2.23 5.67 8.66
C THR A 20 -2.50 4.82 7.42
N GLY A 21 -2.77 3.53 7.63
CA GLY A 21 -2.94 2.57 6.53
C GLY A 21 -1.62 2.23 5.82
N GLY A 22 -1.70 1.29 4.88
CA GLY A 22 -0.52 0.70 4.23
C GLY A 22 0.39 1.72 3.54
N THR A 23 -0.18 2.65 2.77
CA THR A 23 0.59 3.69 2.07
C THR A 23 1.30 4.64 3.05
N GLY A 24 0.62 5.07 4.11
CA GLY A 24 1.18 5.96 5.12
C GLY A 24 2.34 5.30 5.86
N VAL A 25 2.16 4.07 6.30
CA VAL A 25 3.19 3.27 6.99
C VAL A 25 4.41 3.07 6.08
N ALA A 26 4.21 2.69 4.81
CA ALA A 26 5.29 2.50 3.85
C ALA A 26 6.05 3.80 3.56
N SER A 27 5.33 4.93 3.34
CA SER A 27 5.95 6.23 3.07
C SER A 27 6.75 6.76 4.26
N LEU A 28 6.21 6.61 5.47
CA LEU A 28 6.89 6.99 6.70
C LEU A 28 8.11 6.09 6.98
N GLY A 29 8.00 4.80 6.68
CA GLY A 29 9.10 3.84 6.77
C GLY A 29 10.25 4.21 5.83
N LEU A 30 9.94 4.50 4.57
CA LEU A 30 10.92 4.97 3.58
C LEU A 30 11.59 6.27 4.04
N HIS A 31 10.81 7.27 4.48
CA HIS A 31 11.34 8.54 4.96
C HIS A 31 12.34 8.34 6.12
N LYS A 32 11.96 7.57 7.14
CA LYS A 32 12.83 7.26 8.28
C LYS A 32 14.12 6.55 7.86
N ALA A 33 14.02 5.61 6.93
CA ALA A 33 15.17 4.85 6.45
C ALA A 33 16.12 5.72 5.61
N LEU A 34 15.61 6.67 4.80
CA LEU A 34 16.41 7.64 4.06
C LEU A 34 17.13 8.63 5.00
N VAL A 35 16.45 9.12 6.04
CA VAL A 35 17.06 10.00 7.05
C VAL A 35 18.21 9.28 7.78
N ARG A 36 18.01 8.02 8.18
CA ARG A 36 19.09 7.19 8.78
C ARG A 36 20.30 7.01 7.84
N ARG A 37 20.08 7.08 6.54
CA ARG A 37 21.12 6.99 5.50
C ARG A 37 21.79 8.33 5.16
N GLY A 38 21.37 9.43 5.81
CA GLY A 38 21.93 10.77 5.59
C GLY A 38 21.30 11.57 4.43
N VAL A 39 20.22 11.09 3.83
CA VAL A 39 19.47 11.84 2.83
C VAL A 39 18.63 12.93 3.51
N GLU A 40 18.65 14.19 3.00
CA GLU A 40 17.75 15.24 3.47
C GLU A 40 16.32 14.97 2.99
N SER A 41 15.65 14.04 3.66
CA SER A 41 14.27 13.64 3.37
C SER A 41 13.30 14.46 4.21
N ARG A 42 12.24 15.02 3.57
CA ARG A 42 11.12 15.68 4.26
C ARG A 42 9.81 15.05 3.81
N LEU A 43 8.96 14.68 4.77
CA LEU A 43 7.65 14.08 4.51
C LEU A 43 6.54 15.04 4.86
N HIS A 44 5.71 15.39 3.88
CA HIS A 44 4.51 16.22 4.06
C HIS A 44 3.25 15.36 4.02
N TYR A 45 2.32 15.62 4.95
CA TYR A 45 1.07 14.86 5.06
C TYR A 45 -0.10 15.74 5.50
N ARG A 46 -1.33 15.23 5.38
CA ARG A 46 -2.57 15.94 5.74
C ARG A 46 -3.28 15.37 6.95
N PHE A 47 -3.31 14.07 7.11
CA PHE A 47 -4.02 13.37 8.18
C PHE A 47 -3.11 12.39 8.91
N GLY A 48 -3.35 12.25 10.21
CA GLY A 48 -2.53 11.42 11.10
C GLY A 48 -1.64 12.25 12.01
N SER A 49 -0.74 11.57 12.71
CA SER A 49 0.25 12.19 13.59
C SER A 49 1.57 11.43 13.54
N SER A 50 2.68 12.13 13.69
CA SER A 50 4.02 11.53 13.77
C SER A 50 4.92 12.43 14.60
N ASN A 51 5.77 11.81 15.43
CA ASN A 51 6.84 12.46 16.16
C ASN A 51 8.20 12.29 15.48
N ALA A 52 8.23 11.73 14.26
CA ALA A 52 9.47 11.57 13.50
C ALA A 52 10.01 12.94 13.06
N SER A 53 11.34 13.05 12.98
CA SER A 53 12.00 14.26 12.50
C SER A 53 11.63 14.56 11.05
N GLN A 54 11.56 15.84 10.68
CA GLN A 54 11.31 16.31 9.30
C GLN A 54 9.98 15.83 8.70
N VAL A 55 9.00 15.49 9.52
CA VAL A 55 7.62 15.15 9.13
C VAL A 55 6.72 16.33 9.42
N THR A 56 6.08 16.87 8.39
CA THR A 56 5.32 18.13 8.46
C THR A 56 3.86 17.94 8.12
N LEU A 57 2.99 18.23 9.09
CA LEU A 57 1.55 18.30 8.89
C LEU A 57 1.19 19.57 8.08
N ASP A 58 0.50 19.38 6.95
CA ASP A 58 -0.08 20.52 6.22
C ASP A 58 -1.31 21.04 6.96
N GLN A 59 -1.11 22.14 7.69
CA GLN A 59 -2.15 22.82 8.46
C GLN A 59 -2.82 23.97 7.72
N ARG A 60 -2.64 24.10 6.39
CA ARG A 60 -3.24 25.21 5.64
C ARG A 60 -4.74 25.25 5.92
N HIS A 61 -5.14 26.32 6.60
CA HIS A 61 -6.49 26.48 7.10
C HIS A 61 -7.42 26.88 5.96
N CYS A 62 -8.42 26.10 5.83
CA CYS A 62 -9.55 26.40 5.01
C CYS A 62 -10.60 27.14 5.81
N SER A 63 -11.19 28.18 5.26
CA SER A 63 -12.33 28.85 5.88
C SER A 63 -13.46 27.84 6.17
N ARG A 64 -14.32 28.16 7.15
CA ARG A 64 -15.45 27.29 7.54
C ARG A 64 -16.37 26.99 6.35
N PHE A 65 -16.53 27.95 5.44
CA PHE A 65 -17.29 27.80 4.19
C PHE A 65 -16.70 26.72 3.28
N TRP A 66 -15.40 26.75 3.02
CA TRP A 66 -14.73 25.77 2.18
C TRP A 66 -14.72 24.37 2.77
N ARG A 67 -14.68 24.23 4.10
CA ARG A 67 -14.80 22.93 4.77
C ARG A 67 -16.18 22.31 4.55
N LEU A 68 -17.26 23.09 4.66
CA LEU A 68 -18.63 22.63 4.42
C LEU A 68 -18.85 22.30 2.95
N TRP A 69 -18.41 23.18 2.05
CA TRP A 69 -18.46 22.93 0.60
C TRP A 69 -17.69 21.68 0.20
N GLY A 70 -16.49 21.49 0.76
CA GLY A 70 -15.68 20.29 0.55
C GLY A 70 -16.39 19.01 0.98
N ARG A 71 -16.98 19.00 2.16
CA ARG A 71 -17.77 17.86 2.66
C ARG A 71 -18.95 17.55 1.73
N TYR A 72 -19.64 18.56 1.24
CA TYR A 72 -20.74 18.39 0.27
C TYR A 72 -20.25 17.78 -1.04
N VAL A 73 -19.18 18.32 -1.64
CA VAL A 73 -18.61 17.81 -2.90
C VAL A 73 -18.13 16.37 -2.73
N ILE A 74 -17.44 16.08 -1.63
CA ILE A 74 -16.97 14.71 -1.32
C ILE A 74 -18.15 13.77 -1.17
N SER A 75 -19.16 14.13 -0.38
CA SER A 75 -20.33 13.27 -0.16
C SER A 75 -21.08 12.99 -1.46
N ARG A 76 -21.18 13.98 -2.35
CA ARG A 76 -21.79 13.82 -3.68
C ARG A 76 -20.98 12.88 -4.57
N ARG A 77 -19.65 12.97 -4.53
CA ARG A 77 -18.74 12.08 -5.27
C ARG A 77 -18.78 10.65 -4.74
N TRP A 78 -18.83 10.46 -3.42
CA TRP A 78 -19.01 9.14 -2.81
C TRP A 78 -20.31 8.45 -3.21
N ARG A 79 -21.42 9.20 -3.34
CA ARG A 79 -22.71 8.65 -3.79
C ARG A 79 -22.68 8.14 -5.23
N GLN A 80 -21.70 8.52 -6.04
CA GLN A 80 -21.53 8.07 -7.42
C GLN A 80 -20.77 6.75 -7.53
N GLN A 81 -20.15 6.27 -6.46
CA GLN A 81 -19.37 5.03 -6.46
C GLN A 81 -20.27 3.80 -6.40
N ASN A 82 -19.82 2.73 -7.06
CA ASN A 82 -20.40 1.41 -6.91
C ASN A 82 -19.70 0.70 -5.74
N PRO A 83 -20.36 0.51 -4.57
CA PRO A 83 -19.72 -0.02 -3.38
C PRO A 83 -19.29 -1.50 -3.53
N GLU A 84 -19.88 -2.22 -4.48
CA GLU A 84 -19.58 -3.63 -4.72
C GLU A 84 -18.31 -3.86 -5.55
N ARG A 85 -17.87 -2.83 -6.29
CA ARG A 85 -16.75 -2.96 -7.24
C ARG A 85 -15.46 -2.28 -6.80
N GLY A 86 -15.52 -1.28 -5.93
CA GLY A 86 -14.31 -0.65 -5.42
C GLY A 86 -14.34 0.87 -5.40
N ILE A 87 -13.22 1.44 -4.97
CA ILE A 87 -13.08 2.87 -4.70
C ILE A 87 -12.71 3.62 -5.98
N PHE A 88 -13.40 4.74 -6.21
CA PHE A 88 -13.10 5.72 -7.25
C PHE A 88 -12.72 7.07 -6.61
N ILE A 89 -11.58 7.64 -6.97
CA ILE A 89 -11.05 8.87 -6.40
C ILE A 89 -10.87 9.93 -7.51
N HIS A 90 -11.21 11.17 -7.19
CA HIS A 90 -11.00 12.31 -8.07
C HIS A 90 -9.65 12.99 -7.79
N SER A 91 -8.96 13.40 -8.85
CA SER A 91 -7.66 14.07 -8.78
C SER A 91 -7.76 15.56 -8.44
N ARG A 92 -8.90 16.19 -8.69
CA ARG A 92 -9.14 17.59 -8.32
C ARG A 92 -9.57 17.69 -6.87
N TRP A 93 -8.90 18.57 -6.15
CA TRP A 93 -9.24 18.94 -4.78
C TRP A 93 -9.77 20.35 -4.72
N ILE A 94 -10.24 20.78 -3.55
CA ILE A 94 -10.96 22.04 -3.39
C ILE A 94 -10.00 23.21 -3.28
N TYR A 95 -8.77 22.94 -2.88
CA TYR A 95 -7.76 23.97 -2.63
C TYR A 95 -6.59 23.82 -3.56
N PRO A 96 -6.17 24.91 -4.22
CA PRO A 96 -4.93 24.94 -4.96
C PRO A 96 -3.75 24.59 -4.05
N SER A 97 -2.88 23.76 -4.55
CA SER A 97 -1.65 23.36 -3.88
C SER A 97 -0.50 23.64 -4.83
N ARG A 98 0.58 24.24 -4.34
CA ARG A 98 1.77 24.53 -5.15
C ARG A 98 3.01 24.05 -4.42
N LEU A 99 4.02 23.57 -5.13
CA LEU A 99 5.24 23.03 -4.55
C LEU A 99 5.93 24.00 -3.59
N HIS A 100 6.02 25.29 -3.94
CA HIS A 100 6.64 26.33 -3.11
C HIS A 100 5.94 26.54 -1.75
N ASN A 101 4.67 26.13 -1.60
CA ASN A 101 3.97 26.17 -0.32
C ASN A 101 4.56 25.23 0.74
N PHE A 102 5.42 24.31 0.33
CA PHE A 102 6.05 23.30 1.18
C PHE A 102 7.53 23.57 1.45
N GLY A 103 8.01 24.78 1.12
CA GLY A 103 9.38 25.27 1.35
C GLY A 103 10.25 25.32 0.07
N PRO A 104 11.58 25.42 0.17
CA PRO A 104 12.50 25.55 -0.98
C PRO A 104 12.38 24.36 -1.93
N THR A 105 12.66 24.55 -3.21
CA THR A 105 12.61 23.49 -4.23
C THR A 105 13.58 22.36 -3.88
N PRO A 106 13.11 21.09 -3.83
CA PRO A 106 13.97 19.93 -3.61
C PRO A 106 14.69 19.53 -4.90
N ASP A 107 15.59 18.55 -4.80
CA ASP A 107 16.24 17.95 -5.97
C ASP A 107 15.33 16.85 -6.57
N VAL A 108 14.45 16.23 -5.76
CA VAL A 108 13.47 15.24 -6.20
C VAL A 108 12.15 15.43 -5.45
N VAL A 109 11.04 15.38 -6.18
CA VAL A 109 9.67 15.24 -5.61
C VAL A 109 9.25 13.79 -5.66
N ASN A 110 8.89 13.18 -4.53
CA ASN A 110 8.31 11.85 -4.49
C ASN A 110 6.84 11.90 -4.07
N LEU A 111 5.96 11.47 -4.96
CA LEU A 111 4.53 11.38 -4.73
C LEU A 111 4.15 9.94 -4.34
N HIS A 112 3.38 9.82 -3.27
CA HIS A 112 2.75 8.56 -2.86
C HIS A 112 1.24 8.64 -3.13
N LEU A 113 0.41 8.45 -2.12
CA LEU A 113 -1.03 8.70 -2.22
C LEU A 113 -1.29 10.17 -1.87
N VAL A 114 -1.59 11.01 -2.86
CA VAL A 114 -1.74 12.48 -2.67
C VAL A 114 -3.17 12.98 -2.88
N PHE A 115 -4.09 12.08 -3.19
CA PHE A 115 -5.49 12.38 -3.46
C PHE A 115 -6.24 12.75 -2.18
N ARG A 116 -7.34 13.51 -2.31
CA ARG A 116 -8.11 14.07 -1.19
C ARG A 116 -7.32 15.10 -0.35
N TRP A 117 -6.19 15.54 -0.84
CA TRP A 117 -5.34 16.55 -0.21
C TRP A 117 -4.78 17.54 -1.24
N LEU A 118 -3.90 17.10 -2.15
CA LEU A 118 -3.36 17.97 -3.19
C LEU A 118 -4.34 18.06 -4.37
N ASP A 119 -4.59 19.26 -4.84
CA ASP A 119 -5.19 19.46 -6.16
C ASP A 119 -4.12 19.21 -7.21
N LEU A 120 -4.22 18.09 -7.92
CA LEU A 120 -3.19 17.67 -8.88
C LEU A 120 -2.95 18.72 -9.96
N SER A 121 -4.01 19.43 -10.39
CA SER A 121 -3.87 20.42 -11.45
C SER A 121 -2.93 21.55 -11.05
N SER A 122 -3.18 22.19 -9.91
CA SER A 122 -2.36 23.29 -9.43
C SER A 122 -1.00 22.85 -8.90
N PHE A 123 -0.92 21.63 -8.33
CA PHE A 123 0.32 21.11 -7.77
C PHE A 123 1.32 20.73 -8.87
N LEU A 124 0.92 19.88 -9.81
CA LEU A 124 1.81 19.40 -10.87
C LEU A 124 2.23 20.53 -11.81
N SER A 125 1.31 21.48 -12.11
CA SER A 125 1.65 22.67 -12.90
C SER A 125 2.59 23.66 -12.18
N SER A 126 2.83 23.49 -10.89
CA SER A 126 3.77 24.32 -10.12
C SER A 126 5.16 23.71 -9.97
N ILE A 127 5.35 22.50 -10.45
CA ILE A 127 6.65 21.82 -10.44
C ILE A 127 7.51 22.42 -11.55
N PRO A 128 8.74 22.88 -11.23
CA PRO A 128 9.66 23.38 -12.24
C PRO A 128 9.93 22.38 -13.34
N GLU A 129 10.12 22.86 -14.56
CA GLU A 129 10.51 22.05 -15.69
C GLU A 129 11.83 21.33 -15.38
N GLY A 130 11.97 20.08 -15.81
CA GLY A 130 13.16 19.28 -15.58
C GLY A 130 13.28 18.65 -14.18
N LEU A 131 12.58 19.17 -13.15
CA LEU A 131 12.64 18.62 -11.80
C LEU A 131 12.11 17.18 -11.78
N PRO A 132 12.92 16.19 -11.33
CA PRO A 132 12.46 14.80 -11.25
C PRO A 132 11.26 14.62 -10.34
N VAL A 133 10.21 13.99 -10.87
CA VAL A 133 9.01 13.58 -10.14
C VAL A 133 8.95 12.06 -10.11
N VAL A 134 9.20 11.48 -8.96
CA VAL A 134 9.02 10.05 -8.74
C VAL A 134 7.60 9.81 -8.22
N TRP A 135 6.85 8.94 -8.85
CA TRP A 135 5.57 8.49 -8.32
C TRP A 135 5.69 7.05 -7.82
N SER A 136 5.75 6.90 -6.49
CA SER A 136 5.73 5.60 -5.83
C SER A 136 4.30 5.09 -5.75
N LEU A 137 4.00 4.07 -6.54
CA LEU A 137 2.66 3.49 -6.64
C LEU A 137 2.39 2.55 -5.49
N HIS A 138 1.33 2.82 -4.75
CA HIS A 138 0.77 1.93 -3.71
C HIS A 138 -0.56 1.32 -4.16
N ASP A 139 -1.18 1.92 -5.16
CA ASP A 139 -2.35 1.47 -5.88
C ASP A 139 -2.27 1.93 -7.34
N LEU A 140 -3.30 1.66 -8.14
CA LEU A 140 -3.32 2.00 -9.56
C LEU A 140 -4.05 3.32 -9.87
N HIS A 141 -4.44 4.11 -8.85
CA HIS A 141 -5.11 5.39 -9.12
C HIS A 141 -4.30 6.33 -10.01
N PRO A 142 -2.96 6.49 -9.85
CA PRO A 142 -2.18 7.38 -10.72
C PRO A 142 -2.23 6.98 -12.18
N VAL A 143 -2.39 5.70 -12.46
CA VAL A 143 -2.31 5.11 -13.81
C VAL A 143 -3.68 4.82 -14.43
N THR A 144 -4.77 5.19 -13.75
CA THR A 144 -6.16 4.97 -14.21
C THR A 144 -6.94 6.28 -14.28
N GLY A 145 -8.15 6.25 -14.80
CA GLY A 145 -9.08 7.37 -14.79
C GLY A 145 -9.76 7.61 -13.43
N GLY A 146 -9.23 7.04 -12.30
CA GLY A 146 -9.74 7.33 -10.97
C GLY A 146 -9.97 6.12 -10.06
N CYS A 147 -9.99 4.89 -10.57
CA CYS A 147 -10.09 3.71 -9.72
C CYS A 147 -8.74 3.32 -9.11
N ILE A 148 -8.76 2.86 -7.86
CA ILE A 148 -7.54 2.37 -7.17
C ILE A 148 -7.16 0.95 -7.61
N HIS A 149 -8.17 0.15 -7.99
CA HIS A 149 -7.98 -1.18 -8.55
C HIS A 149 -9.00 -1.40 -9.68
N PRO A 150 -8.55 -1.61 -10.92
CA PRO A 150 -9.44 -1.80 -12.06
C PRO A 150 -10.08 -3.21 -12.11
N ILE A 151 -9.62 -4.16 -11.29
CA ILE A 151 -10.06 -5.57 -11.24
C ILE A 151 -10.09 -6.18 -12.65
N ASP A 152 -11.27 -6.26 -13.29
CA ASP A 152 -11.46 -6.85 -14.63
C ASP A 152 -11.41 -5.80 -15.76
N CYS A 153 -11.37 -4.51 -15.42
CA CYS A 153 -11.43 -3.43 -16.40
C CYS A 153 -10.05 -3.18 -17.02
N GLN A 154 -10.00 -3.14 -18.36
CA GLN A 154 -8.78 -2.87 -19.12
C GLN A 154 -8.80 -1.49 -19.83
N HIS A 155 -9.81 -0.65 -19.61
CA HIS A 155 -9.96 0.62 -20.31
C HIS A 155 -8.76 1.56 -20.09
N PHE A 156 -8.10 1.49 -18.92
CA PHE A 156 -6.93 2.32 -18.64
C PHE A 156 -5.74 2.09 -19.60
N THR A 157 -5.73 0.98 -20.32
CA THR A 157 -4.68 0.67 -21.31
C THR A 157 -4.82 1.50 -22.60
N VAL A 158 -6.01 2.03 -22.86
CA VAL A 158 -6.29 2.88 -24.02
C VAL A 158 -6.84 4.23 -23.57
N HIS A 159 -8.03 4.23 -22.99
CA HIS A 159 -8.69 5.41 -22.44
C HIS A 159 -9.84 5.03 -21.50
N CYS A 160 -9.85 5.58 -20.28
CA CYS A 160 -10.93 5.29 -19.33
C CYS A 160 -12.26 5.94 -19.75
N HIS A 161 -13.31 5.14 -19.73
CA HIS A 161 -14.71 5.51 -19.94
C HIS A 161 -15.61 4.38 -19.43
N ASP A 162 -16.92 4.58 -19.35
CA ASP A 162 -17.90 3.57 -18.92
C ASP A 162 -17.42 2.79 -17.67
N CYS A 163 -16.96 3.54 -16.64
CA CYS A 163 -16.23 2.96 -15.51
C CYS A 163 -17.13 2.09 -14.64
N PRO A 164 -16.83 0.79 -14.46
CA PRO A 164 -17.64 -0.12 -13.66
C PRO A 164 -17.65 0.23 -12.15
N ASN A 165 -16.66 1.01 -11.67
CA ASN A 165 -16.62 1.49 -10.29
C ASN A 165 -17.58 2.69 -10.03
N LEU A 166 -18.31 3.14 -11.05
CA LEU A 166 -19.34 4.16 -10.94
C LEU A 166 -20.73 3.52 -11.03
N LYS A 167 -21.70 4.07 -10.29
CA LYS A 167 -23.11 3.61 -10.34
C LYS A 167 -23.79 3.83 -11.71
N ARG A 168 -23.29 4.79 -12.48
CA ARG A 168 -23.83 5.15 -13.79
C ARG A 168 -22.69 5.30 -14.80
N PRO A 169 -22.15 4.19 -15.31
CA PRO A 169 -21.14 4.21 -16.36
C PRO A 169 -21.64 4.93 -17.62
N ARG A 170 -20.80 5.71 -18.26
CA ARG A 170 -21.11 6.44 -19.52
C ARG A 170 -19.82 6.70 -20.29
N LYS A 171 -19.91 6.83 -21.63
CA LYS A 171 -18.75 7.17 -22.49
C LYS A 171 -17.96 8.41 -22.05
N ARG A 172 -18.62 9.39 -21.42
CA ARG A 172 -17.98 10.60 -20.87
C ARG A 172 -18.35 10.78 -19.39
N ASP A 173 -18.12 9.77 -18.60
CA ASP A 173 -18.30 9.80 -17.16
C ASP A 173 -17.08 10.45 -16.44
N CYS A 174 -17.07 10.37 -15.11
CA CYS A 174 -15.99 10.93 -14.31
C CYS A 174 -14.62 10.33 -14.68
N SER A 175 -14.56 9.05 -15.04
CA SER A 175 -13.30 8.40 -15.39
C SER A 175 -12.70 8.94 -16.69
N TRP A 176 -13.54 9.28 -17.67
CA TRP A 176 -13.11 9.94 -18.89
C TRP A 176 -12.51 11.32 -18.61
N HIS A 177 -13.15 12.10 -17.76
CA HIS A 177 -12.66 13.45 -17.39
C HIS A 177 -11.34 13.39 -16.60
N GLU A 178 -11.25 12.47 -15.62
CA GLU A 178 -10.04 12.27 -14.82
C GLU A 178 -8.87 11.78 -15.66
N PHE A 179 -9.13 10.85 -16.59
CA PHE A 179 -8.10 10.36 -17.50
C PHE A 179 -7.54 11.50 -18.37
N ASN A 180 -8.39 12.27 -19.02
CA ASN A 180 -7.94 13.40 -19.83
C ASN A 180 -7.23 14.49 -19.03
N LEU A 181 -7.64 14.72 -17.78
CA LEU A 181 -6.94 15.64 -16.89
C LEU A 181 -5.52 15.16 -16.62
N LYS A 182 -5.36 13.92 -16.18
CA LYS A 182 -4.06 13.32 -15.89
C LYS A 182 -3.15 13.26 -17.10
N ASP A 183 -3.69 12.90 -18.27
CA ASP A 183 -2.94 12.86 -19.51
C ASP A 183 -2.31 14.22 -19.84
N ARG A 184 -3.06 15.30 -19.69
CA ARG A 184 -2.54 16.66 -19.90
C ARG A 184 -1.48 17.03 -18.88
N LEU A 185 -1.71 16.68 -17.59
CA LEU A 185 -0.82 17.05 -16.50
C LEU A 185 0.52 16.29 -16.54
N TYR A 186 0.51 15.04 -16.98
CA TYR A 186 1.73 14.22 -17.02
C TYR A 186 2.64 14.55 -18.19
N ARG A 187 2.11 15.12 -19.26
CA ARG A 187 2.82 15.38 -20.52
C ARG A 187 4.08 16.24 -20.38
N GLY A 188 4.09 17.19 -19.47
CA GLY A 188 5.22 18.12 -19.27
C GLY A 188 6.13 17.75 -18.08
N LEU A 189 5.88 16.61 -17.40
CA LEU A 189 6.63 16.25 -16.22
C LEU A 189 7.87 15.40 -16.55
N ASN A 190 8.95 15.61 -15.81
CA ASN A 190 10.04 14.65 -15.73
C ASN A 190 9.63 13.50 -14.80
N LEU A 191 8.71 12.64 -15.30
CA LEU A 191 7.97 11.66 -14.52
C LEU A 191 8.65 10.28 -14.54
N HIS A 192 8.89 9.74 -13.35
CA HIS A 192 9.46 8.42 -13.12
C HIS A 192 8.51 7.60 -12.24
N ILE A 193 8.24 6.37 -12.63
CA ILE A 193 7.28 5.48 -11.95
C ILE A 193 8.04 4.42 -11.16
N VAL A 194 7.69 4.29 -9.88
CA VAL A 194 8.16 3.21 -9.02
C VAL A 194 6.96 2.39 -8.58
N GLY A 195 6.85 1.16 -9.08
CA GLY A 195 5.87 0.19 -8.60
C GLY A 195 6.37 -0.49 -7.31
N ASN A 196 5.46 -0.79 -6.41
CA ASN A 196 5.75 -1.54 -5.18
C ASN A 196 5.84 -3.06 -5.40
N SER A 197 5.57 -3.53 -6.62
CA SER A 197 5.70 -4.91 -7.10
C SER A 197 5.88 -4.90 -8.62
N GLU A 198 6.38 -5.99 -9.19
CA GLU A 198 6.44 -6.15 -10.65
C GLU A 198 5.04 -6.12 -11.26
N TRP A 199 4.06 -6.71 -10.55
CA TRP A 199 2.66 -6.63 -10.97
C TRP A 199 2.19 -5.16 -11.11
N THR A 200 2.45 -4.32 -10.09
CA THR A 200 2.06 -2.89 -10.14
C THR A 200 2.80 -2.14 -11.24
N THR A 201 4.10 -2.42 -11.40
CA THR A 201 4.93 -1.83 -12.47
C THR A 201 4.43 -2.25 -13.86
N ALA A 202 4.07 -3.52 -14.04
CA ALA A 202 3.51 -4.03 -15.28
C ALA A 202 2.16 -3.37 -15.62
N GLN A 203 1.27 -3.17 -14.62
CA GLN A 203 0.03 -2.42 -14.85
C GLN A 203 0.31 -0.96 -15.24
N ALA A 204 1.29 -0.32 -14.60
CA ALA A 204 1.69 1.03 -14.97
C ALA A 204 2.20 1.12 -16.42
N ARG A 205 3.07 0.20 -16.84
CA ARG A 205 3.57 0.13 -18.24
C ARG A 205 2.46 -0.04 -19.27
N ARG A 206 1.39 -0.74 -18.92
CA ARG A 206 0.22 -0.95 -19.78
C ARG A 206 -0.68 0.28 -19.87
N SER A 207 -0.60 1.21 -18.94
CA SER A 207 -1.46 2.38 -18.91
C SER A 207 -1.11 3.37 -20.01
N ALA A 208 -2.10 3.80 -20.78
CA ALA A 208 -1.91 4.85 -21.78
C ALA A 208 -1.55 6.23 -21.15
N LEU A 209 -1.85 6.47 -19.87
CA LEU A 209 -1.41 7.67 -19.16
C LEU A 209 0.12 7.70 -18.96
N MET A 210 0.74 6.52 -18.86
CA MET A 210 2.15 6.40 -18.55
C MET A 210 3.06 6.45 -19.78
N ARG A 211 2.51 6.69 -20.99
CA ARG A 211 3.32 6.93 -22.20
C ARG A 211 4.25 8.14 -22.09
N HIS A 212 3.98 9.04 -21.11
CA HIS A 212 4.80 10.21 -20.81
C HIS A 212 5.85 9.96 -19.74
N ALA A 213 5.82 8.81 -19.06
CA ALA A 213 6.81 8.46 -18.05
C ALA A 213 8.18 8.15 -18.69
N ARG A 214 9.25 8.69 -18.10
CA ARG A 214 10.62 8.53 -18.59
C ARG A 214 11.24 7.20 -18.16
N SER A 215 10.85 6.69 -17.00
CA SER A 215 11.34 5.39 -16.53
C SER A 215 10.32 4.67 -15.66
N PHE A 216 10.50 3.35 -15.57
CA PHE A 216 9.74 2.46 -14.71
C PHE A 216 10.70 1.56 -13.95
N GLN A 217 10.55 1.51 -12.65
CA GLN A 217 11.33 0.68 -11.78
C GLN A 217 10.44 -0.01 -10.74
N THR A 218 10.82 -1.20 -10.29
CA THR A 218 10.16 -1.89 -9.18
C THR A 218 11.04 -1.79 -7.95
N ILE A 219 10.51 -1.19 -6.88
CA ILE A 219 11.15 -1.14 -5.57
C ILE A 219 10.11 -1.60 -4.54
N PRO A 220 10.20 -2.86 -4.07
CA PRO A 220 9.30 -3.37 -3.05
C PRO A 220 9.40 -2.57 -1.75
N PRO A 221 8.31 -2.45 -0.99
CA PRO A 221 8.33 -1.88 0.35
C PRO A 221 9.29 -2.62 1.27
N GLY A 222 9.88 -1.89 2.20
CA GLY A 222 10.73 -2.45 3.22
C GLY A 222 10.12 -2.32 4.60
N LEU A 223 10.52 -3.19 5.51
CA LEU A 223 10.07 -3.24 6.87
C LEU A 223 11.25 -3.10 7.85
N ASP A 224 11.02 -2.40 8.97
CA ASP A 224 11.97 -2.36 10.08
C ASP A 224 11.85 -3.66 10.90
N THR A 225 12.77 -4.58 10.63
CA THR A 225 12.77 -5.93 11.24
C THR A 225 13.12 -5.91 12.74
N GLU A 226 13.60 -4.78 13.28
CA GLU A 226 13.78 -4.59 14.72
C GLU A 226 12.46 -4.23 15.41
N GLN A 227 11.53 -3.64 14.69
CA GLN A 227 10.20 -3.31 15.21
C GLN A 227 9.22 -4.48 15.06
N PHE A 228 9.35 -5.26 13.99
CA PHE A 228 8.57 -6.48 13.76
C PHE A 228 9.44 -7.70 14.09
N THR A 229 9.20 -8.26 15.25
CA THR A 229 10.00 -9.37 15.82
C THR A 229 9.14 -10.57 16.15
N CYS A 230 9.75 -11.75 16.12
CA CYS A 230 9.11 -12.96 16.62
C CYS A 230 8.96 -12.85 18.15
N VAL A 231 7.72 -12.95 18.61
CA VAL A 231 7.41 -13.08 20.05
C VAL A 231 7.13 -14.58 20.32
N GLU A 232 7.54 -15.07 21.47
CA GLU A 232 7.23 -16.46 21.85
C GLU A 232 5.70 -16.66 21.81
N LYS A 233 5.25 -17.72 21.12
CA LYS A 233 3.83 -17.92 20.78
C LYS A 233 2.94 -18.05 22.02
N SER A 234 3.39 -18.72 23.06
CA SER A 234 2.62 -18.87 24.30
C SER A 234 2.45 -17.53 25.02
N CYS A 235 3.51 -16.71 25.06
CA CYS A 235 3.45 -15.37 25.61
C CYS A 235 2.51 -14.46 24.82
N ALA A 236 2.59 -14.53 23.49
CA ALA A 236 1.72 -13.76 22.61
C ALA A 236 0.25 -14.14 22.78
N ARG A 237 -0.06 -15.41 22.87
CA ARG A 237 -1.43 -15.92 23.11
C ARG A 237 -1.95 -15.53 24.48
N GLN A 238 -1.13 -15.67 25.51
CA GLN A 238 -1.50 -15.26 26.87
C GLN A 238 -1.85 -13.76 26.91
N ALA A 239 -1.04 -12.92 26.28
CA ALA A 239 -1.28 -11.48 26.23
C ALA A 239 -2.59 -11.10 25.52
N LEU A 240 -3.06 -11.92 24.59
CA LEU A 240 -4.29 -11.69 23.83
C LEU A 240 -5.50 -12.50 24.34
N GLY A 241 -5.35 -13.27 25.43
CA GLY A 241 -6.42 -14.09 26.00
C GLY A 241 -6.82 -15.28 25.12
N VAL A 242 -5.91 -15.78 24.29
CA VAL A 242 -6.16 -16.90 23.36
C VAL A 242 -5.82 -18.24 24.03
N ALA A 243 -6.71 -19.21 23.94
CA ALA A 243 -6.48 -20.55 24.48
C ALA A 243 -5.32 -21.25 23.75
N SER A 244 -4.36 -21.80 24.53
CA SER A 244 -3.10 -22.33 23.99
C SER A 244 -3.24 -23.51 23.03
N LYS A 245 -4.31 -24.31 23.15
CA LYS A 245 -4.52 -25.54 22.36
C LYS A 245 -5.27 -25.33 21.05
N LYS A 246 -5.91 -24.19 20.83
CA LYS A 246 -6.68 -23.92 19.61
C LYS A 246 -5.76 -23.56 18.44
N PHE A 247 -6.18 -23.92 17.23
CA PHE A 247 -5.55 -23.42 16.02
C PHE A 247 -5.93 -21.96 15.80
N VAL A 248 -4.96 -21.10 15.57
CA VAL A 248 -5.18 -19.64 15.50
C VAL A 248 -4.92 -19.11 14.09
N VAL A 249 -5.96 -18.58 13.48
CA VAL A 249 -5.88 -17.88 12.19
C VAL A 249 -5.91 -16.38 12.43
N GLY A 250 -4.93 -15.66 11.91
CA GLY A 250 -4.90 -14.19 11.94
C GLY A 250 -5.47 -13.59 10.67
N PHE A 251 -6.22 -12.49 10.80
CA PHE A 251 -6.70 -11.67 9.69
C PHE A 251 -6.61 -10.20 10.04
N CYS A 252 -6.05 -9.39 9.15
CA CYS A 252 -5.90 -7.94 9.36
C CYS A 252 -6.19 -7.15 8.10
N CYS A 253 -7.09 -6.17 8.20
CA CYS A 253 -7.31 -5.18 7.16
C CYS A 253 -7.88 -3.87 7.74
N PRO A 254 -7.71 -2.72 7.07
CA PRO A 254 -8.19 -1.43 7.58
C PRO A 254 -9.70 -1.38 7.77
N ASP A 255 -10.47 -1.95 6.83
CA ASP A 255 -11.94 -2.03 6.87
C ASP A 255 -12.39 -3.46 6.62
N LEU A 256 -12.92 -4.09 7.66
CA LEU A 256 -13.41 -5.48 7.64
C LEU A 256 -14.63 -5.68 6.73
N SER A 257 -15.28 -4.61 6.32
CA SER A 257 -16.42 -4.64 5.39
C SER A 257 -16.01 -4.48 3.92
N ASP A 258 -14.73 -4.25 3.61
CA ASP A 258 -14.24 -4.15 2.22
C ASP A 258 -14.30 -5.53 1.55
N PRO A 259 -15.15 -5.72 0.52
CA PRO A 259 -15.30 -7.02 -0.15
C PRO A 259 -14.02 -7.47 -0.86
N ASN A 260 -13.13 -6.52 -1.24
CA ASN A 260 -11.87 -6.85 -1.88
C ASN A 260 -10.84 -7.46 -0.92
N LYS A 261 -11.03 -7.29 0.40
CA LYS A 261 -10.18 -7.92 1.44
C LYS A 261 -10.58 -9.36 1.76
N GLY A 262 -11.68 -9.86 1.19
CA GLY A 262 -12.03 -11.27 1.16
C GLY A 262 -12.47 -11.87 2.50
N ALA A 263 -12.87 -11.05 3.48
CA ALA A 263 -13.29 -11.52 4.79
C ALA A 263 -14.39 -12.60 4.72
N LEU A 264 -15.35 -12.45 3.80
CA LEU A 264 -16.44 -13.43 3.62
C LEU A 264 -15.89 -14.80 3.20
N MET A 265 -15.01 -14.85 2.19
CA MET A 265 -14.39 -16.11 1.73
C MET A 265 -13.58 -16.80 2.82
N LEU A 266 -12.86 -16.03 3.65
CA LEU A 266 -12.16 -16.56 4.80
C LEU A 266 -13.13 -17.19 5.80
N LEU A 267 -14.20 -16.48 6.16
CA LEU A 267 -15.18 -16.97 7.12
C LEU A 267 -15.91 -18.24 6.63
N GLU A 268 -16.22 -18.33 5.35
CA GLU A 268 -16.80 -19.54 4.73
C GLU A 268 -15.83 -20.73 4.82
N SER A 269 -14.54 -20.50 4.54
CA SER A 269 -13.51 -21.55 4.67
C SER A 269 -13.32 -21.99 6.12
N LEU A 270 -13.27 -21.05 7.07
CA LEU A 270 -13.14 -21.37 8.50
C LEU A 270 -14.37 -22.08 9.05
N ARG A 271 -15.57 -21.75 8.56
CA ARG A 271 -16.79 -22.47 8.94
C ARG A 271 -16.73 -23.96 8.57
N ALA A 272 -16.21 -24.26 7.38
CA ALA A 272 -16.04 -25.64 6.97
C ALA A 272 -14.99 -26.37 7.84
N LEU A 273 -13.85 -25.73 8.11
CA LEU A 273 -12.78 -26.29 8.96
C LEU A 273 -13.20 -26.47 10.43
N ALA A 274 -14.08 -25.62 10.95
CA ALA A 274 -14.57 -25.70 12.33
C ALA A 274 -15.42 -26.94 12.64
N ALA A 275 -15.77 -27.73 11.62
CA ALA A 275 -16.36 -29.07 11.82
C ALA A 275 -15.32 -30.12 12.26
N GLU A 276 -14.06 -29.88 11.97
CA GLU A 276 -12.96 -30.85 12.18
C GLU A 276 -12.04 -30.47 13.34
N ILE A 277 -11.87 -29.16 13.62
CA ILE A 277 -10.90 -28.68 14.60
C ILE A 277 -11.40 -27.43 15.35
N GLU A 278 -11.04 -27.36 16.64
CA GLU A 278 -11.24 -26.13 17.43
C GLU A 278 -10.27 -25.03 16.99
N MET A 279 -10.81 -23.87 16.67
CA MET A 279 -10.02 -22.75 16.19
C MET A 279 -10.48 -21.40 16.74
N THR A 280 -9.57 -20.42 16.67
CA THR A 280 -9.83 -19.02 16.97
C THR A 280 -9.42 -18.16 15.78
N LEU A 281 -10.29 -17.26 15.35
CA LEU A 281 -9.97 -16.20 14.40
C LEU A 281 -9.61 -14.93 15.16
N LEU A 282 -8.35 -14.50 15.07
CA LEU A 282 -7.90 -13.19 15.56
C LEU A 282 -8.05 -12.14 14.46
N VAL A 283 -8.76 -11.07 14.77
CA VAL A 283 -9.08 -10.02 13.80
C VAL A 283 -8.55 -8.66 14.24
N VAL A 284 -7.78 -8.01 13.38
CA VAL A 284 -7.35 -6.61 13.53
C VAL A 284 -7.96 -5.78 12.40
N GLY A 285 -8.60 -4.67 12.76
CA GLY A 285 -9.22 -3.74 11.81
C GLY A 285 -10.45 -3.05 12.36
N SER A 286 -10.99 -2.13 11.58
CA SER A 286 -12.22 -1.40 11.86
C SER A 286 -13.38 -1.95 11.02
N GLY A 287 -14.60 -1.48 11.31
CA GLY A 287 -15.80 -1.88 10.57
C GLY A 287 -16.41 -3.19 11.05
N LYS A 288 -17.38 -3.66 10.26
CA LYS A 288 -18.17 -4.84 10.61
C LYS A 288 -17.68 -6.06 9.83
N LEU A 289 -17.25 -7.08 10.55
CA LEU A 289 -16.99 -8.38 9.95
C LEU A 289 -18.31 -8.97 9.42
N PRO A 290 -18.37 -9.56 8.23
CA PRO A 290 -19.55 -10.30 7.75
C PRO A 290 -20.04 -11.31 8.78
N ALA A 291 -21.34 -11.50 8.88
CA ALA A 291 -21.92 -12.51 9.76
C ALA A 291 -21.78 -13.89 9.09
N VAL A 292 -21.22 -14.84 9.82
CA VAL A 292 -21.18 -16.24 9.42
C VAL A 292 -21.50 -17.10 10.64
N ASP A 293 -22.44 -17.98 10.52
CA ASP A 293 -22.72 -18.98 11.55
C ASP A 293 -21.59 -20.02 11.54
N GLY A 294 -20.74 -20.00 12.53
CA GLY A 294 -19.61 -20.92 12.66
C GLY A 294 -19.33 -21.29 14.10
N LYS A 295 -18.89 -22.53 14.34
CA LYS A 295 -18.49 -23.03 15.66
C LYS A 295 -17.04 -22.73 15.98
N PHE A 296 -16.57 -21.50 15.70
CA PHE A 296 -15.23 -21.03 16.05
C PHE A 296 -15.28 -19.70 16.78
N GLU A 297 -14.31 -19.48 17.62
CA GLU A 297 -14.18 -18.24 18.38
C GLU A 297 -13.65 -17.11 17.50
N VAL A 298 -14.20 -15.90 17.65
CA VAL A 298 -13.70 -14.68 16.99
C VAL A 298 -13.29 -13.66 18.04
N ILE A 299 -12.02 -13.31 18.07
CA ILE A 299 -11.47 -12.28 18.95
C ILE A 299 -11.13 -11.05 18.11
N LYS A 300 -11.86 -9.95 18.31
CA LYS A 300 -11.64 -8.67 17.62
C LYS A 300 -10.77 -7.77 18.48
N LEU A 301 -9.59 -7.43 18.00
CA LEU A 301 -8.62 -6.59 18.71
C LEU A 301 -8.74 -5.09 18.37
N GLY A 302 -9.68 -4.74 17.47
CA GLY A 302 -9.79 -3.35 16.98
C GLY A 302 -8.61 -2.99 16.09
N THR A 303 -8.26 -1.69 16.05
CA THR A 303 -7.14 -1.20 15.24
C THR A 303 -5.87 -1.13 16.10
N ILE A 304 -4.80 -1.77 15.63
CA ILE A 304 -3.50 -1.77 16.29
C ILE A 304 -2.54 -0.89 15.49
N HIS A 305 -2.01 0.18 16.12
CA HIS A 305 -1.06 1.11 15.48
C HIS A 305 0.39 0.88 15.89
N SER A 306 0.63 0.18 17.00
CA SER A 306 1.98 -0.12 17.49
C SER A 306 2.57 -1.34 16.78
N PRO A 307 3.73 -1.22 16.11
CA PRO A 307 4.40 -2.38 15.48
C PRO A 307 4.70 -3.51 16.47
N ARG A 308 5.04 -3.17 17.71
CA ARG A 308 5.28 -4.17 18.77
C ARG A 308 4.02 -4.96 19.12
N LEU A 309 2.86 -4.29 19.24
CA LEU A 309 1.59 -4.97 19.48
C LEU A 309 1.14 -5.77 18.25
N GLN A 310 1.43 -5.28 17.05
CA GLN A 310 1.22 -6.06 15.81
C GLN A 310 2.11 -7.31 15.80
N SER A 311 3.36 -7.23 16.27
CA SER A 311 4.21 -8.42 16.43
C SER A 311 3.61 -9.46 17.37
N VAL A 312 3.01 -9.03 18.49
CA VAL A 312 2.28 -9.93 19.40
C VAL A 312 1.10 -10.59 18.67
N PHE A 313 0.31 -9.80 17.93
CA PHE A 313 -0.81 -10.31 17.14
C PHE A 313 -0.37 -11.36 16.11
N TYR A 314 0.63 -11.04 15.27
CA TYR A 314 1.11 -11.98 14.26
C TYR A 314 1.71 -13.24 14.88
N SER A 315 2.55 -13.10 15.93
CA SER A 315 3.21 -14.23 16.58
C SER A 315 2.24 -15.17 17.33
N ALA A 316 1.07 -14.68 17.75
CA ALA A 316 0.03 -15.50 18.35
C ALA A 316 -0.63 -16.48 17.35
N CYS A 317 -0.55 -16.20 16.06
CA CYS A 317 -1.19 -16.95 14.99
C CYS A 317 -0.38 -18.21 14.62
N ASP A 318 -1.07 -19.28 14.22
CA ASP A 318 -0.47 -20.42 13.55
C ASP A 318 -0.30 -20.16 12.06
N VAL A 319 -1.23 -19.40 11.49
CA VAL A 319 -1.21 -18.96 10.10
C VAL A 319 -1.85 -17.56 10.00
N PHE A 320 -1.33 -16.75 9.12
CA PHE A 320 -1.93 -15.46 8.79
C PHE A 320 -2.60 -15.52 7.40
N ALA A 321 -3.89 -15.18 7.34
CA ALA A 321 -4.67 -15.23 6.09
C ALA A 321 -4.75 -13.87 5.41
N VAL A 322 -4.45 -13.83 4.11
CA VAL A 322 -4.62 -12.66 3.23
C VAL A 322 -5.54 -13.04 2.06
N PRO A 323 -6.85 -13.14 2.30
CA PRO A 323 -7.82 -13.60 1.30
C PRO A 323 -8.22 -12.48 0.34
N SER A 324 -7.34 -11.50 0.11
CA SER A 324 -7.60 -10.35 -0.76
C SER A 324 -7.80 -10.79 -2.22
N ARG A 325 -8.85 -10.26 -2.86
CA ARG A 325 -9.13 -10.48 -4.29
C ARG A 325 -8.14 -9.76 -5.20
N ILE A 326 -7.58 -8.68 -4.69
CA ILE A 326 -6.54 -7.90 -5.35
C ILE A 326 -5.64 -7.25 -4.29
N GLU A 327 -4.33 -7.32 -4.49
CA GLU A 327 -3.36 -6.74 -3.58
C GLU A 327 -2.15 -6.23 -4.37
N SER A 328 -1.78 -4.96 -4.17
CA SER A 328 -0.65 -4.36 -4.89
C SER A 328 0.69 -4.94 -4.43
N PHE A 329 0.82 -5.26 -3.13
CA PHE A 329 2.01 -5.88 -2.55
C PHE A 329 1.69 -6.84 -1.40
N GLY A 330 0.97 -6.38 -0.36
CA GLY A 330 0.63 -7.17 0.82
C GLY A 330 1.46 -6.84 2.05
N LEU A 331 1.42 -5.59 2.53
CA LEU A 331 2.18 -5.18 3.73
C LEU A 331 1.84 -6.02 4.97
N THR A 332 0.58 -6.38 5.19
CA THR A 332 0.19 -7.22 6.33
C THR A 332 0.75 -8.64 6.23
N ALA A 333 0.90 -9.17 4.99
CA ALA A 333 1.60 -10.42 4.77
C ALA A 333 3.10 -10.29 5.08
N LEU A 334 3.74 -9.19 4.63
CA LEU A 334 5.15 -8.90 4.93
C LEU A 334 5.39 -8.79 6.44
N GLU A 335 4.48 -8.12 7.18
CA GLU A 335 4.54 -7.97 8.63
C GLU A 335 4.40 -9.33 9.35
N ALA A 336 3.46 -10.18 8.92
CA ALA A 336 3.30 -11.54 9.44
C ALA A 336 4.55 -12.40 9.19
N MET A 337 5.09 -12.37 7.97
CA MET A 337 6.34 -13.04 7.59
C MET A 337 7.51 -12.57 8.47
N ALA A 338 7.61 -11.26 8.72
CA ALA A 338 8.64 -10.69 9.60
C ALA A 338 8.53 -11.20 11.04
N CYS A 339 7.34 -11.57 11.49
CA CYS A 339 7.11 -12.18 12.81
C CYS A 339 7.23 -13.71 12.79
N GLY A 340 7.71 -14.31 11.71
CA GLY A 340 7.89 -15.75 11.59
C GLY A 340 6.56 -16.53 11.44
N THR A 341 5.48 -15.84 11.06
CA THR A 341 4.17 -16.45 10.86
C THR A 341 3.97 -16.75 9.38
N PRO A 342 3.71 -18.01 9.01
CA PRO A 342 3.47 -18.39 7.62
C PRO A 342 2.16 -17.79 7.12
N VAL A 343 2.10 -17.48 5.83
CA VAL A 343 0.97 -16.79 5.21
C VAL A 343 0.22 -17.73 4.28
N VAL A 344 -1.12 -17.69 4.34
CA VAL A 344 -2.02 -18.23 3.33
C VAL A 344 -2.68 -17.06 2.60
N ALA A 345 -2.55 -16.99 1.29
CA ALA A 345 -3.10 -15.91 0.49
C ALA A 345 -3.66 -16.41 -0.84
N PHE A 346 -4.53 -15.63 -1.48
CA PHE A 346 -4.86 -15.89 -2.87
C PHE A 346 -3.69 -15.52 -3.80
N ARG A 347 -3.55 -16.27 -4.88
CA ARG A 347 -2.58 -16.02 -5.97
C ARG A 347 -3.02 -14.80 -6.76
N THR A 348 -2.71 -13.60 -6.25
CA THR A 348 -3.13 -12.34 -6.87
C THR A 348 -2.13 -11.21 -6.65
N GLY A 349 -1.96 -10.36 -7.66
CA GLY A 349 -1.15 -9.14 -7.59
C GLY A 349 0.26 -9.40 -7.06
N GLY A 350 0.75 -8.46 -6.23
CA GLY A 350 2.08 -8.54 -5.62
C GLY A 350 2.27 -9.64 -4.57
N LEU A 351 1.18 -10.30 -4.12
CA LEU A 351 1.30 -11.46 -3.21
C LEU A 351 2.05 -12.63 -3.87
N THR A 352 1.97 -12.77 -5.19
CA THR A 352 2.69 -13.80 -5.94
C THR A 352 4.21 -13.58 -6.00
N GLU A 353 4.65 -12.37 -5.72
CA GLU A 353 6.07 -11.99 -5.65
C GLU A 353 6.59 -12.02 -4.22
N LEU A 354 5.73 -11.64 -3.27
CA LEU A 354 6.06 -11.64 -1.86
C LEU A 354 6.18 -13.06 -1.29
N LEU A 355 5.25 -13.95 -1.66
CA LEU A 355 5.21 -15.34 -1.17
C LEU A 355 5.84 -16.30 -2.18
N VAL A 356 6.77 -17.12 -1.70
CA VAL A 356 7.22 -18.33 -2.41
C VAL A 356 6.34 -19.48 -1.94
N HIS A 357 5.53 -19.99 -2.86
CA HIS A 357 4.58 -21.06 -2.60
C HIS A 357 5.31 -22.31 -2.10
N GLU A 358 4.78 -22.93 -1.04
CA GLU A 358 5.35 -24.09 -0.33
C GLU A 358 6.67 -23.85 0.41
N GLU A 359 7.25 -22.65 0.31
CA GLU A 359 8.49 -22.29 1.02
C GLU A 359 8.23 -21.28 2.15
N THR A 360 7.53 -20.16 1.85
CA THR A 360 7.28 -19.10 2.84
C THR A 360 5.80 -18.97 3.21
N GLY A 361 4.95 -19.78 2.61
CA GLY A 361 3.50 -19.81 2.78
C GLY A 361 2.83 -20.52 1.63
N LEU A 362 1.51 -20.48 1.58
CA LEU A 362 0.73 -21.13 0.53
C LEU A 362 -0.13 -20.13 -0.23
N LEU A 363 -0.20 -20.31 -1.55
CA LEU A 363 -1.03 -19.53 -2.46
C LEU A 363 -2.22 -20.36 -2.94
N ALA A 364 -3.43 -19.94 -2.54
CA ALA A 364 -4.70 -20.51 -2.95
C ALA A 364 -5.13 -19.97 -4.33
N ASP A 365 -5.93 -20.73 -5.07
CA ASP A 365 -6.51 -20.29 -6.33
C ASP A 365 -7.68 -19.32 -6.09
N LEU A 366 -7.53 -18.08 -6.56
CA LEU A 366 -8.57 -17.06 -6.45
C LEU A 366 -9.84 -17.41 -7.23
N ALA A 367 -9.71 -18.08 -8.37
CA ALA A 367 -10.87 -18.44 -9.21
C ALA A 367 -11.77 -19.49 -8.52
N ALA A 368 -11.17 -20.40 -7.75
CA ALA A 368 -11.90 -21.37 -6.95
C ALA A 368 -12.44 -20.78 -5.61
N GLY A 369 -11.96 -19.61 -5.19
CA GLY A 369 -12.48 -18.88 -4.03
C GLY A 369 -12.35 -19.61 -2.69
N ALA A 370 -13.42 -19.59 -1.88
CA ALA A 370 -13.42 -20.19 -0.54
C ALA A 370 -13.04 -21.69 -0.49
N PRO A 371 -13.43 -22.56 -1.44
CA PRO A 371 -12.94 -23.95 -1.47
C PRO A 371 -11.43 -24.08 -1.53
N SER A 372 -10.74 -23.35 -2.39
CA SER A 372 -9.27 -23.38 -2.47
C SER A 372 -8.61 -22.84 -1.21
N LEU A 373 -9.19 -21.80 -0.61
CA LEU A 373 -8.70 -21.28 0.66
C LEU A 373 -8.89 -22.28 1.80
N PHE A 374 -10.00 -23.03 1.81
CA PHE A 374 -10.26 -24.13 2.74
C PHE A 374 -9.18 -25.21 2.62
N GLU A 375 -8.92 -25.73 1.41
CA GLU A 375 -7.91 -26.75 1.15
C GLU A 375 -6.53 -26.30 1.64
N THR A 376 -6.17 -25.07 1.33
CA THR A 376 -4.87 -24.49 1.71
C THR A 376 -4.73 -24.33 3.22
N LEU A 377 -5.76 -23.87 3.91
CA LEU A 377 -5.78 -23.77 5.37
C LEU A 377 -5.81 -25.15 6.03
N SER A 378 -6.58 -26.09 5.50
CA SER A 378 -6.61 -27.49 5.97
C SER A 378 -5.21 -28.12 5.88
N TRP A 379 -4.50 -27.91 4.78
CA TRP A 379 -3.12 -28.37 4.65
C TRP A 379 -2.22 -27.80 5.76
N MET A 380 -2.30 -26.49 6.02
CA MET A 380 -1.53 -25.83 7.10
C MET A 380 -1.83 -26.41 8.48
N ILE A 381 -3.06 -26.85 8.74
CA ILE A 381 -3.47 -27.48 9.99
C ILE A 381 -2.79 -28.84 10.15
N HIS A 382 -2.83 -29.68 9.12
CA HIS A 382 -2.39 -31.08 9.18
C HIS A 382 -0.86 -31.24 9.00
N HIS A 383 -0.12 -30.18 8.64
CA HIS A 383 1.33 -30.21 8.42
C HIS A 383 2.07 -29.23 9.35
N PRO A 384 2.08 -29.48 10.68
CA PRO A 384 2.64 -28.53 11.66
C PRO A 384 4.14 -28.28 11.50
N SER A 385 4.91 -29.29 11.09
CA SER A 385 6.37 -29.18 10.89
C SER A 385 6.69 -28.28 9.70
N GLU A 386 6.03 -28.50 8.57
CA GLU A 386 6.16 -27.75 7.34
C GLU A 386 5.70 -26.31 7.55
N ARG A 387 4.58 -26.09 8.24
CA ARG A 387 4.08 -24.78 8.64
C ARG A 387 5.10 -23.99 9.45
N GLN A 388 5.78 -24.63 10.43
CA GLN A 388 6.83 -23.98 11.20
C GLN A 388 8.06 -23.65 10.33
N ASN A 389 8.44 -24.55 9.41
CA ASN A 389 9.52 -24.32 8.47
C ASN A 389 9.22 -23.12 7.56
N MET A 390 7.99 -23.05 7.02
CA MET A 390 7.54 -21.92 6.21
C MET A 390 7.62 -20.59 6.98
N GLY A 391 7.22 -20.57 8.26
CA GLY A 391 7.34 -19.39 9.10
C GLY A 391 8.78 -18.91 9.27
N ARG A 392 9.71 -19.84 9.50
CA ARG A 392 11.15 -19.53 9.59
C ARG A 392 11.72 -19.02 8.26
N ALA A 393 11.39 -19.68 7.16
CA ALA A 393 11.81 -19.28 5.83
C ALA A 393 11.23 -17.90 5.45
N ALA A 394 9.98 -17.62 5.82
CA ALA A 394 9.34 -16.32 5.63
C ALA A 394 10.12 -15.19 6.34
N ARG A 395 10.51 -15.38 7.60
CA ARG A 395 11.32 -14.41 8.36
C ARG A 395 12.66 -14.16 7.70
N LEU A 396 13.40 -15.20 7.34
CA LEU A 396 14.71 -15.09 6.68
C LEU A 396 14.60 -14.35 5.33
N ARG A 397 13.54 -14.60 4.57
CA ARG A 397 13.28 -13.89 3.32
C ARG A 397 13.07 -12.40 3.55
N VAL A 398 12.27 -12.02 4.57
CA VAL A 398 12.05 -10.60 4.89
C VAL A 398 13.35 -9.90 5.26
N GLU A 399 14.17 -10.51 6.10
CA GLU A 399 15.47 -9.95 6.50
C GLU A 399 16.41 -9.75 5.32
N ARG A 400 16.44 -10.68 4.39
CA ARG A 400 17.31 -10.64 3.21
C ARG A 400 16.83 -9.66 2.14
N GLU A 401 15.52 -9.58 1.85
CA GLU A 401 15.01 -8.96 0.63
C GLU A 401 14.17 -7.71 0.87
N PHE A 402 13.60 -7.55 2.10
CA PHE A 402 12.62 -6.52 2.41
C PHE A 402 12.99 -5.66 3.63
N GLY A 403 14.27 -5.62 3.99
CA GLY A 403 14.75 -4.75 5.09
C GLY A 403 14.65 -3.26 4.72
N ALA A 404 14.33 -2.42 5.72
CA ALA A 404 14.21 -0.97 5.52
C ALA A 404 15.51 -0.30 5.00
N SER A 405 16.68 -0.83 5.36
CA SER A 405 17.98 -0.34 4.87
C SER A 405 18.13 -0.55 3.35
N LEU A 406 17.71 -1.71 2.85
CA LEU A 406 17.75 -2.04 1.42
C LEU A 406 16.77 -1.17 0.63
N LEU A 407 15.58 -0.93 1.18
CA LEU A 407 14.61 0.01 0.60
C LEU A 407 15.23 1.40 0.42
N ALA A 408 15.84 1.95 1.51
CA ALA A 408 16.46 3.26 1.47
C ALA A 408 17.63 3.32 0.47
N GLN A 409 18.41 2.25 0.37
CA GLN A 409 19.49 2.15 -0.60
C GLN A 409 18.98 2.26 -2.03
N ARG A 410 18.00 1.45 -2.40
CA ARG A 410 17.40 1.42 -3.75
C ARG A 410 16.80 2.79 -4.14
N TYR A 411 16.11 3.45 -3.21
CA TYR A 411 15.56 4.78 -3.47
C TYR A 411 16.64 5.87 -3.54
N ALA A 412 17.68 5.82 -2.70
CA ALA A 412 18.80 6.78 -2.77
C ALA A 412 19.55 6.66 -4.10
N GLU A 413 19.84 5.44 -4.56
CA GLU A 413 20.46 5.18 -5.86
C GLU A 413 19.60 5.71 -7.02
N LEU A 414 18.28 5.47 -6.97
CA LEU A 414 17.34 6.04 -7.95
C LEU A 414 17.43 7.56 -7.96
N TYR A 415 17.27 8.22 -6.82
CA TYR A 415 17.26 9.69 -6.77
C TYR A 415 18.59 10.29 -7.24
N GLN A 416 19.73 9.69 -6.87
CA GLN A 416 21.05 10.12 -7.34
C GLN A 416 21.18 10.00 -8.85
N SER A 417 20.71 8.92 -9.44
CA SER A 417 20.73 8.74 -10.90
C SER A 417 19.90 9.78 -11.65
N LEU A 418 18.75 10.17 -11.06
CA LEU A 418 17.87 11.17 -11.67
C LEU A 418 18.45 12.60 -11.62
N THR A 419 19.11 12.96 -10.53
CA THR A 419 19.75 14.28 -10.39
C THR A 419 21.02 14.41 -11.22
N ALA A 420 21.83 13.37 -11.34
CA ALA A 420 23.01 13.35 -12.20
C ALA A 420 22.65 13.57 -13.69
N SER A 421 21.56 13.00 -14.15
CA SER A 421 21.06 13.15 -15.53
C SER A 421 20.60 14.58 -15.85
N THR A 422 20.11 15.32 -14.84
CA THR A 422 19.65 16.70 -15.00
C THR A 422 20.83 17.67 -15.20
N HIS A 423 21.95 17.46 -14.51
CA HIS A 423 23.16 18.30 -14.65
C HIS A 423 23.92 18.09 -15.97
N LEU A 424 23.75 16.95 -16.64
CA LEU A 424 24.35 16.68 -17.95
C LEU A 424 23.56 17.30 -19.12
N GLY A 425 22.28 17.63 -18.90
CA GLY A 425 21.40 18.26 -19.89
C GLY A 425 21.64 19.79 -20.05
N ASP A 426 22.02 20.46 -18.98
CA ASP A 426 22.24 21.92 -18.99
C ASP A 426 23.60 22.37 -19.60
N GLY A 427 24.48 21.41 -19.93
CA GLY A 427 25.79 21.68 -20.53
C GLY A 427 25.83 21.71 -22.08
N ARG A 428 24.68 21.60 -22.75
CA ARG A 428 24.56 21.66 -24.21
C ARG A 428 23.50 22.67 -24.63
N SER A 429 23.80 23.94 -24.47
CA SER A 429 23.13 25.04 -25.13
C SER A 429 24.15 25.99 -25.72
#